data_a93f0be82b30c06ae6fef3fba72a25c6
#
_entry.id   a93f0be82b30c06ae6fef3fba72a25c6
#
_cell.length_a   1.000
_cell.length_b   1.000
_cell.length_c   1.000
_cell.angle_alpha   90.00
_cell.angle_beta   90.00
_cell.angle_gamma   90.00
#
_symmetry.space_group_name_H-M   'P 1'
#
loop_
_entity.id
_entity.type
_entity.pdbx_description
1 polymer ?
#
loop_
_entity_poly.entity_id
_entity_poly.type
_entity_poly.pdbx_seq_one_letter_code
_entity_poly.pdbx_strand_id
1 'polypeptide(L)'
;TRRTARLLRECGIEARRLLSFHDHNESERQEGVLRLLREGQSVALVSDAGTPLLADPGYRLVRACRKEGLAVSPLPGPSAPVTALSAAGIPPLPHSFLGFLPRDAAGRDALFSAFAHVPGALIFFERKDRLKESLAQAARILGPRELAVCRELTKEHEEFIVGRLEESDKLPEELLGEITVVVGPPEHAERTPKAEVLLLARDELAQGGKPRQVARRVQDAVRGWSGKEIYALLAEDEQTEPE
;
A
#
# COMPACT_ATOMS: atom_id res chain seq x y z
N THR A 1 12.19 23.59 -5.32
CA THR A 1 11.92 24.97 -5.76
C THR A 1 12.23 25.23 -7.23
N ARG A 2 13.31 24.67 -7.83
CA ARG A 2 13.61 24.89 -9.26
C ARG A 2 12.52 24.28 -10.17
N ARG A 3 12.07 23.04 -9.91
CA ARG A 3 10.99 22.40 -10.65
C ARG A 3 9.67 23.15 -10.46
N THR A 4 9.34 23.50 -9.22
CA THR A 4 8.14 24.29 -8.90
C THR A 4 8.16 25.66 -9.64
N ALA A 5 9.29 26.37 -9.63
CA ALA A 5 9.41 27.64 -10.33
C ALA A 5 9.22 27.53 -11.86
N ARG A 6 9.67 26.39 -12.44
CA ARG A 6 9.43 26.09 -13.85
C ARG A 6 7.94 25.84 -14.11
N LEU A 7 7.30 24.97 -13.31
CA LEU A 7 5.88 24.66 -13.42
C LEU A 7 5.01 25.93 -13.33
N LEU A 8 5.26 26.78 -12.33
CA LEU A 8 4.51 28.01 -12.14
C LEU A 8 4.65 28.95 -13.36
N ARG A 9 5.84 29.05 -13.92
CA ARG A 9 6.09 29.85 -15.11
C ARG A 9 5.33 29.30 -16.34
N GLU A 10 5.34 27.99 -16.53
CA GLU A 10 4.61 27.33 -17.62
C GLU A 10 3.08 27.50 -17.46
N CYS A 11 2.60 27.58 -16.22
CA CYS A 11 1.19 27.86 -15.91
C CYS A 11 0.83 29.35 -15.88
N GLY A 12 1.76 30.26 -16.11
CA GLY A 12 1.51 31.70 -16.01
C GLY A 12 1.23 32.21 -14.60
N ILE A 13 1.69 31.48 -13.57
CA ILE A 13 1.44 31.80 -12.16
C ILE A 13 2.68 32.47 -11.57
N GLU A 14 2.50 33.64 -10.98
CA GLU A 14 3.54 34.32 -10.20
C GLU A 14 3.42 33.96 -8.72
N ALA A 15 4.45 33.30 -8.19
CA ALA A 15 4.54 33.07 -6.76
C ALA A 15 5.16 34.28 -6.06
N ARG A 16 4.48 34.82 -5.05
CA ARG A 16 5.03 35.92 -4.21
C ARG A 16 6.33 35.51 -3.51
N ARG A 17 6.41 34.25 -3.08
CA ARG A 17 7.56 33.69 -2.38
C ARG A 17 7.63 32.20 -2.59
N LEU A 18 8.83 31.69 -2.89
CA LEU A 18 9.11 30.25 -2.92
C LEU A 18 9.99 29.87 -1.73
N LEU A 19 9.54 28.92 -0.94
CA LEU A 19 10.27 28.36 0.20
C LEU A 19 10.71 26.93 -0.15
N SER A 20 11.98 26.62 0.07
CA SER A 20 12.45 25.24 -0.02
C SER A 20 12.01 24.49 1.23
N PHE A 21 11.36 23.34 1.03
CA PHE A 21 10.88 22.46 2.10
C PHE A 21 11.20 21.01 1.74
N HIS A 22 12.03 20.34 2.53
CA HIS A 22 12.48 18.98 2.29
C HIS A 22 12.89 18.34 3.63
N ASP A 23 13.05 17.02 3.67
CA ASP A 23 13.29 16.26 4.91
C ASP A 23 14.42 16.83 5.78
N HIS A 24 15.50 17.30 5.16
CA HIS A 24 16.65 17.85 5.89
C HIS A 24 16.41 19.22 6.53
N ASN A 25 15.43 19.99 6.05
CA ASN A 25 15.14 21.33 6.59
C ASN A 25 13.72 21.48 7.13
N GLU A 26 12.90 20.42 7.10
CA GLU A 26 11.52 20.44 7.55
C GLU A 26 11.39 21.01 8.96
N SER A 27 12.22 20.54 9.91
CA SER A 27 12.18 20.97 11.30
C SER A 27 12.48 22.46 11.47
N GLU A 28 13.45 23.00 10.74
CA GLU A 28 13.81 24.41 10.79
C GLU A 28 12.75 25.30 10.13
N ARG A 29 12.18 24.83 9.03
CA ARG A 29 11.23 25.59 8.20
C ARG A 29 9.81 25.54 8.73
N GLN A 30 9.45 24.49 9.47
CA GLN A 30 8.10 24.28 9.98
C GLN A 30 7.60 25.49 10.77
N GLU A 31 8.37 25.98 11.74
CA GLU A 31 7.95 27.11 12.56
C GLU A 31 7.79 28.41 11.74
N GLY A 32 8.65 28.63 10.77
CA GLY A 32 8.52 29.75 9.83
C GLY A 32 7.22 29.71 9.03
N VAL A 33 6.83 28.52 8.56
CA VAL A 33 5.57 28.31 7.82
C VAL A 33 4.36 28.47 8.75
N LEU A 34 4.40 27.90 9.97
CA LEU A 34 3.33 28.05 10.96
C LEU A 34 3.11 29.52 11.34
N ARG A 35 4.17 30.32 11.47
CA ARG A 35 4.06 31.75 11.71
C ARG A 35 3.30 32.47 10.59
N LEU A 36 3.63 32.20 9.32
CA LEU A 36 2.90 32.78 8.19
C LEU A 36 1.42 32.43 8.22
N LEU A 37 1.09 31.18 8.54
CA LEU A 37 -0.30 30.72 8.66
C LEU A 37 -1.05 31.38 9.82
N ARG A 38 -0.42 31.56 10.97
CA ARG A 38 -1.00 32.28 12.13
C ARG A 38 -1.23 33.75 11.83
N GLU A 39 -0.42 34.36 10.97
CA GLU A 39 -0.59 35.71 10.46
C GLU A 39 -1.68 35.83 9.39
N GLY A 40 -2.42 34.74 9.11
CA GLY A 40 -3.50 34.71 8.12
C GLY A 40 -3.05 34.57 6.67
N GLN A 41 -1.78 34.27 6.44
CA GLN A 41 -1.28 34.02 5.08
C GLN A 41 -1.63 32.61 4.60
N SER A 42 -1.82 32.45 3.30
CA SER A 42 -2.02 31.14 2.66
C SER A 42 -0.69 30.57 2.16
N VAL A 43 -0.46 29.30 2.40
CA VAL A 43 0.73 28.57 1.95
C VAL A 43 0.30 27.35 1.14
N ALA A 44 0.85 27.17 -0.05
CA ALA A 44 0.70 25.96 -0.86
C ALA A 44 1.92 25.07 -0.69
N LEU A 45 1.70 23.83 -0.25
CA LEU A 45 2.73 22.79 -0.23
C LEU A 45 2.68 22.02 -1.56
N VAL A 46 3.80 21.97 -2.26
CA VAL A 46 3.92 21.37 -3.59
C VAL A 46 5.09 20.39 -3.59
N SER A 47 4.90 19.19 -4.13
CA SER A 47 5.96 18.21 -4.38
C SER A 47 6.50 18.27 -5.81
N ASP A 48 7.60 17.61 -6.07
CA ASP A 48 8.21 17.54 -7.40
C ASP A 48 7.41 16.62 -8.34
N ALA A 49 6.69 15.65 -7.79
CA ALA A 49 5.80 14.75 -8.53
C ALA A 49 4.68 14.25 -7.60
N GLY A 50 3.47 14.16 -8.13
CA GLY A 50 2.33 13.63 -7.40
C GLY A 50 1.82 14.52 -6.26
N THR A 51 1.03 13.92 -5.39
CA THR A 51 0.46 14.57 -4.19
C THR A 51 1.48 14.59 -3.06
N PRO A 52 1.72 15.74 -2.41
CA PRO A 52 2.64 15.84 -1.27
C PRO A 52 2.35 14.83 -0.14
N LEU A 53 3.31 14.60 0.73
CA LEU A 53 3.31 13.73 1.92
C LEU A 53 3.47 12.23 1.64
N LEU A 54 3.01 11.72 0.52
CA LEU A 54 3.18 10.31 0.19
C LEU A 54 4.59 10.07 -0.38
N ALA A 55 5.51 9.63 0.46
CA ALA A 55 6.95 9.53 0.18
C ALA A 55 7.65 10.88 -0.07
N ASP A 56 7.02 11.97 0.38
CA ASP A 56 7.49 13.34 0.32
C ASP A 56 7.37 14.02 1.69
N PRO A 57 8.14 15.09 1.97
CA PRO A 57 8.05 15.84 3.22
C PRO A 57 6.71 16.55 3.39
N GLY A 58 6.37 16.91 4.64
CA GLY A 58 5.19 17.73 4.97
C GLY A 58 4.26 17.13 6.01
N TYR A 59 4.40 15.85 6.34
CA TYR A 59 3.57 15.21 7.36
C TYR A 59 3.60 15.95 8.70
N ARG A 60 4.79 16.34 9.17
CA ARG A 60 4.96 17.05 10.45
C ARG A 60 4.29 18.41 10.43
N LEU A 61 4.41 19.14 9.32
CA LEU A 61 3.75 20.43 9.12
C LEU A 61 2.23 20.29 9.17
N VAL A 62 1.66 19.36 8.40
CA VAL A 62 0.20 19.11 8.42
C VAL A 62 -0.28 18.71 9.80
N ARG A 63 0.47 17.85 10.50
CA ARG A 63 0.16 17.45 11.87
C ARG A 63 0.17 18.65 12.83
N ALA A 64 1.14 19.56 12.69
CA ALA A 64 1.22 20.77 13.50
C ALA A 64 0.05 21.71 13.20
N CYS A 65 -0.29 21.95 11.93
CA CYS A 65 -1.46 22.73 11.54
C CYS A 65 -2.75 22.18 12.17
N ARG A 66 -2.96 20.87 12.11
CA ARG A 66 -4.14 20.23 12.72
C ARG A 66 -4.19 20.42 14.24
N LYS A 67 -3.03 20.33 14.92
CA LYS A 67 -2.95 20.56 16.38
C LYS A 67 -3.28 22.00 16.78
N GLU A 68 -2.96 22.96 15.94
CA GLU A 68 -3.21 24.39 16.16
C GLU A 68 -4.56 24.87 15.61
N GLY A 69 -5.37 23.98 15.05
CA GLY A 69 -6.66 24.35 14.44
C GLY A 69 -6.53 25.13 13.14
N LEU A 70 -5.35 25.19 12.53
CA LEU A 70 -5.12 25.84 11.24
C LEU A 70 -5.74 25.01 10.11
N ALA A 71 -6.41 25.69 9.19
CA ALA A 71 -7.06 25.04 8.06
C ALA A 71 -6.05 24.35 7.13
N VAL A 72 -6.33 23.10 6.76
CA VAL A 72 -5.56 22.36 5.76
C VAL A 72 -6.55 21.79 4.74
N SER A 73 -6.41 22.18 3.48
CA SER A 73 -7.24 21.74 2.37
C SER A 73 -6.43 20.87 1.42
N PRO A 74 -6.76 19.58 1.26
CA PRO A 74 -6.13 18.74 0.25
C PRO A 74 -6.66 19.12 -1.13
N LEU A 75 -5.78 19.15 -2.11
CA LEU A 75 -6.13 19.30 -3.52
C LEU A 75 -5.95 17.92 -4.20
N PRO A 76 -6.98 17.40 -4.89
CA PRO A 76 -6.83 16.18 -5.68
C PRO A 76 -5.75 16.34 -6.73
N GLY A 77 -4.91 15.32 -6.87
CA GLY A 77 -3.78 15.36 -7.79
C GLY A 77 -3.29 13.97 -8.17
N PRO A 78 -2.27 13.88 -9.01
CA PRO A 78 -1.68 12.62 -9.44
C PRO A 78 -1.16 11.81 -8.24
N SER A 79 -1.29 10.49 -8.34
CA SER A 79 -0.78 9.55 -7.34
C SER A 79 -0.25 8.30 -8.05
N ALA A 80 1.06 8.12 -8.08
CA ALA A 80 1.67 6.98 -8.76
C ALA A 80 1.15 5.62 -8.25
N PRO A 81 0.93 5.38 -6.94
CA PRO A 81 0.32 4.13 -6.47
C PRO A 81 -1.06 3.86 -7.05
N VAL A 82 -1.94 4.87 -7.06
CA VAL A 82 -3.31 4.73 -7.59
C VAL A 82 -3.28 4.60 -9.11
N THR A 83 -2.43 5.36 -9.79
CA THR A 83 -2.24 5.26 -11.26
C THR A 83 -1.74 3.87 -11.64
N ALA A 84 -0.75 3.32 -10.93
CA ALA A 84 -0.26 1.96 -11.16
C ALA A 84 -1.39 0.94 -10.99
N LEU A 85 -2.13 0.97 -9.89
CA LEU A 85 -3.24 0.05 -9.63
C LEU A 85 -4.34 0.11 -10.70
N SER A 86 -4.64 1.30 -11.22
CA SER A 86 -5.72 1.47 -12.21
C SER A 86 -5.43 0.80 -13.55
N ALA A 87 -4.15 0.48 -13.84
CA ALA A 87 -3.71 -0.06 -15.11
C ALA A 87 -2.90 -1.37 -15.01
N ALA A 88 -2.55 -1.81 -13.81
CA ALA A 88 -1.76 -3.03 -13.59
C ALA A 88 -2.49 -4.33 -13.96
N GLY A 89 -3.82 -4.32 -14.04
CA GLY A 89 -4.62 -5.54 -14.27
C GLY A 89 -4.67 -6.48 -13.06
N ILE A 90 -4.20 -6.04 -11.90
CA ILE A 90 -4.16 -6.76 -10.63
C ILE A 90 -5.33 -6.29 -9.76
N PRO A 91 -5.99 -7.18 -8.96
CA PRO A 91 -7.08 -6.77 -8.08
C PRO A 91 -6.68 -5.58 -7.19
N PRO A 92 -7.36 -4.42 -7.30
CA PRO A 92 -6.88 -3.19 -6.67
C PRO A 92 -7.28 -3.04 -5.21
N LEU A 93 -8.20 -3.85 -4.70
CA LEU A 93 -8.76 -3.74 -3.35
C LEU A 93 -8.86 -5.09 -2.64
N PRO A 94 -8.53 -5.13 -1.34
CA PRO A 94 -7.82 -4.07 -0.62
C PRO A 94 -6.37 -3.92 -1.09
N HIS A 95 -5.72 -2.83 -0.73
CA HIS A 95 -4.29 -2.67 -1.00
C HIS A 95 -3.54 -1.97 0.13
N SER A 96 -2.23 -2.15 0.15
CA SER A 96 -1.31 -1.46 1.07
C SER A 96 -0.21 -0.77 0.27
N PHE A 97 -0.02 0.52 0.50
CA PHE A 97 1.11 1.26 -0.04
C PHE A 97 2.24 1.33 0.99
N LEU A 98 3.41 0.80 0.64
CA LEU A 98 4.56 0.64 1.54
C LEU A 98 5.58 1.78 1.42
N GLY A 99 5.39 2.73 0.50
CA GLY A 99 6.37 3.77 0.22
C GLY A 99 7.61 3.23 -0.49
N PHE A 100 8.78 3.86 -0.25
CA PHE A 100 10.07 3.30 -0.67
C PHE A 100 10.50 2.18 0.27
N LEU A 101 10.99 1.09 -0.31
CA LEU A 101 11.48 -0.03 0.49
C LEU A 101 12.74 0.37 1.29
N PRO A 102 12.97 -0.25 2.48
CA PRO A 102 14.21 -0.10 3.23
C PRO A 102 15.44 -0.35 2.38
N ARG A 103 16.54 0.37 2.67
CA ARG A 103 17.78 0.23 1.90
C ARG A 103 18.49 -1.08 2.17
N ASP A 104 18.43 -1.55 3.41
CA ASP A 104 19.06 -2.79 3.84
C ASP A 104 18.14 -4.00 3.64
N ALA A 105 18.74 -5.15 3.41
CA ALA A 105 18.04 -6.40 3.14
C ALA A 105 17.17 -6.87 4.33
N ALA A 106 17.67 -6.70 5.55
CA ALA A 106 16.95 -7.14 6.75
C ALA A 106 15.65 -6.32 6.97
N GLY A 107 15.73 -5.01 6.72
CA GLY A 107 14.55 -4.14 6.77
C GLY A 107 13.52 -4.50 5.70
N ARG A 108 13.94 -4.85 4.48
CA ARG A 108 13.04 -5.34 3.42
C ARG A 108 12.40 -6.68 3.80
N ASP A 109 13.19 -7.61 4.33
CA ASP A 109 12.70 -8.91 4.78
C ASP A 109 11.66 -8.76 5.90
N ALA A 110 11.92 -7.92 6.89
CA ALA A 110 10.98 -7.63 7.97
C ALA A 110 9.67 -7.01 7.44
N LEU A 111 9.77 -6.05 6.51
CA LEU A 111 8.62 -5.41 5.90
C LEU A 111 7.78 -6.42 5.12
N PHE A 112 8.38 -7.20 4.22
CA PHE A 112 7.64 -8.20 3.44
C PHE A 112 7.02 -9.27 4.33
N SER A 113 7.71 -9.72 5.38
CA SER A 113 7.18 -10.68 6.35
C SER A 113 5.94 -10.14 7.07
N ALA A 114 5.95 -8.85 7.46
CA ALA A 114 4.81 -8.21 8.10
C ALA A 114 3.56 -8.15 7.20
N PHE A 115 3.76 -8.10 5.88
CA PHE A 115 2.68 -8.01 4.89
C PHE A 115 2.40 -9.33 4.14
N ALA A 116 3.11 -10.42 4.45
CA ALA A 116 2.99 -11.68 3.72
C ALA A 116 1.56 -12.26 3.74
N HIS A 117 0.84 -12.06 4.84
CA HIS A 117 -0.51 -12.59 5.03
C HIS A 117 -1.62 -11.54 4.87
N VAL A 118 -1.29 -10.30 4.52
CA VAL A 118 -2.30 -9.27 4.28
C VAL A 118 -3.08 -9.60 3.00
N PRO A 119 -4.42 -9.71 3.07
CA PRO A 119 -5.23 -10.06 1.91
C PRO A 119 -5.42 -8.84 1.01
N GLY A 120 -4.48 -8.59 0.12
CA GLY A 120 -4.57 -7.46 -0.79
C GLY A 120 -3.29 -7.23 -1.59
N ALA A 121 -3.38 -6.31 -2.55
CA ALA A 121 -2.23 -5.91 -3.33
C ALA A 121 -1.24 -5.09 -2.48
N LEU A 122 0.04 -5.28 -2.70
CA LEU A 122 1.11 -4.49 -2.11
C LEU A 122 1.70 -3.57 -3.17
N ILE A 123 1.85 -2.30 -2.84
CA ILE A 123 2.41 -1.30 -3.75
C ILE A 123 3.61 -0.68 -3.09
N PHE A 124 4.70 -0.52 -3.82
CA PHE A 124 5.87 0.16 -3.32
C PHE A 124 6.66 0.86 -4.42
N PHE A 125 7.44 1.83 -4.03
CA PHE A 125 8.43 2.45 -4.89
C PHE A 125 9.77 1.77 -4.73
N GLU A 126 10.46 1.59 -5.85
CA GLU A 126 11.83 1.08 -5.81
C GLU A 126 12.72 1.75 -6.85
N ARG A 127 13.99 1.81 -6.54
CA ARG A 127 15.03 2.30 -7.45
C ARG A 127 15.43 1.21 -8.43
N LYS A 128 15.73 1.60 -9.65
CA LYS A 128 16.15 0.69 -10.72
C LYS A 128 17.32 -0.21 -10.32
N ASP A 129 18.29 0.35 -9.60
CA ASP A 129 19.51 -0.34 -9.16
C ASP A 129 19.28 -1.40 -8.07
N ARG A 130 18.13 -1.40 -7.42
CA ARG A 130 17.77 -2.36 -6.36
C ARG A 130 16.57 -3.25 -6.71
N LEU A 131 15.88 -2.95 -7.82
CA LEU A 131 14.62 -3.59 -8.18
C LEU A 131 14.73 -5.12 -8.19
N LYS A 132 15.73 -5.68 -8.90
CA LYS A 132 15.90 -7.14 -9.02
C LYS A 132 16.11 -7.80 -7.66
N GLU A 133 17.00 -7.24 -6.83
CA GLU A 133 17.23 -7.74 -5.49
C GLU A 133 15.97 -7.69 -4.63
N SER A 134 15.25 -6.56 -4.65
CA SER A 134 14.02 -6.36 -3.88
C SER A 134 12.90 -7.33 -4.31
N LEU A 135 12.76 -7.57 -5.62
CA LEU A 135 11.77 -8.53 -6.14
C LEU A 135 12.13 -9.98 -5.81
N ALA A 136 13.41 -10.36 -5.87
CA ALA A 136 13.85 -11.68 -5.45
C ALA A 136 13.58 -11.94 -3.95
N GLN A 137 13.80 -10.93 -3.10
CA GLN A 137 13.45 -11.00 -1.67
C GLN A 137 11.93 -11.09 -1.47
N ALA A 138 11.15 -10.28 -2.21
CA ALA A 138 9.70 -10.34 -2.18
C ALA A 138 9.18 -11.71 -2.58
N ALA A 139 9.68 -12.30 -3.69
CA ALA A 139 9.29 -13.63 -4.16
C ALA A 139 9.55 -14.71 -3.10
N ARG A 140 10.69 -14.66 -2.44
CA ARG A 140 11.07 -15.61 -1.39
C ARG A 140 10.14 -15.57 -0.17
N ILE A 141 9.66 -14.37 0.20
CA ILE A 141 8.88 -14.17 1.44
C ILE A 141 7.38 -14.20 1.18
N LEU A 142 6.94 -13.57 0.09
CA LEU A 142 5.53 -13.43 -0.23
C LEU A 142 4.97 -14.65 -0.97
N GLY A 143 5.83 -15.47 -1.57
CA GLY A 143 5.44 -16.60 -2.42
C GLY A 143 4.91 -16.17 -3.80
N PRO A 144 4.28 -17.10 -4.53
CA PRO A 144 3.75 -16.85 -5.86
C PRO A 144 2.65 -15.81 -5.85
N ARG A 145 2.78 -14.76 -6.68
CA ARG A 145 1.80 -13.68 -6.83
C ARG A 145 1.87 -13.05 -8.22
N GLU A 146 0.81 -12.39 -8.64
CA GLU A 146 0.87 -11.50 -9.77
C GLU A 146 1.82 -10.32 -9.51
N LEU A 147 2.49 -9.86 -10.55
CA LEU A 147 3.45 -8.75 -10.50
C LEU A 147 3.18 -7.78 -11.63
N ALA A 148 3.18 -6.49 -11.35
CA ALA A 148 3.32 -5.45 -12.35
C ALA A 148 4.43 -4.48 -11.94
N VAL A 149 5.40 -4.30 -12.81
CA VAL A 149 6.44 -3.27 -12.72
C VAL A 149 6.02 -2.12 -13.63
N CYS A 150 5.58 -1.03 -13.03
CA CYS A 150 5.09 0.16 -13.73
C CYS A 150 6.19 1.20 -13.72
N ARG A 151 6.68 1.60 -14.87
CA ARG A 151 7.76 2.60 -14.97
C ARG A 151 7.33 3.83 -15.74
N GLU A 152 7.91 4.98 -15.38
CA GLU A 152 7.71 6.27 -16.05
C GLU A 152 6.23 6.62 -16.25
N LEU A 153 5.38 6.30 -15.27
CA LEU A 153 3.94 6.54 -15.32
C LEU A 153 3.62 7.99 -15.73
N THR A 154 2.72 8.14 -16.67
CA THR A 154 2.26 9.42 -17.26
C THR A 154 3.31 10.18 -18.07
N LYS A 155 4.47 9.55 -18.38
CA LYS A 155 5.55 10.13 -19.18
C LYS A 155 5.66 9.46 -20.55
N GLU A 156 6.51 10.01 -21.43
CA GLU A 156 6.73 9.51 -22.79
C GLU A 156 7.13 8.02 -22.88
N HIS A 157 7.83 7.54 -21.84
CA HIS A 157 8.32 6.16 -21.78
C HIS A 157 7.55 5.31 -20.75
N GLU A 158 6.26 5.58 -20.61
CA GLU A 158 5.38 4.78 -19.74
C GLU A 158 5.35 3.32 -20.20
N GLU A 159 5.55 2.41 -19.27
CA GLU A 159 5.53 0.99 -19.54
C GLU A 159 5.01 0.19 -18.33
N PHE A 160 4.21 -0.84 -18.62
CA PHE A 160 3.74 -1.82 -17.66
C PHE A 160 4.29 -3.20 -18.05
N ILE A 161 5.16 -3.76 -17.21
CA ILE A 161 5.67 -5.12 -17.35
C ILE A 161 4.90 -6.00 -16.39
N VAL A 162 3.95 -6.77 -16.91
CA VAL A 162 3.07 -7.63 -16.12
C VAL A 162 3.55 -9.07 -16.21
N GLY A 163 3.53 -9.79 -15.10
CA GLY A 163 4.00 -11.17 -15.02
C GLY A 163 3.79 -11.78 -13.63
N ARG A 164 4.74 -12.60 -13.23
CA ARG A 164 4.72 -13.34 -11.98
C ARG A 164 5.90 -12.92 -11.09
N LEU A 165 5.66 -12.79 -9.79
CA LEU A 165 6.68 -12.38 -8.83
C LEU A 165 7.82 -13.41 -8.75
N GLU A 166 7.49 -14.68 -8.76
CA GLU A 166 8.45 -15.80 -8.78
C GLU A 166 9.27 -15.89 -10.08
N GLU A 167 8.86 -15.20 -11.13
CA GLU A 167 9.55 -15.10 -12.41
C GLU A 167 10.24 -13.75 -12.62
N SER A 168 10.44 -12.99 -11.53
CA SER A 168 11.04 -11.64 -11.60
C SER A 168 12.47 -11.61 -12.11
N ASP A 169 13.17 -12.74 -12.13
CA ASP A 169 14.46 -12.92 -12.78
C ASP A 169 14.42 -12.75 -14.31
N LYS A 170 13.26 -12.97 -14.94
CA LYS A 170 13.03 -12.78 -16.37
C LYS A 170 12.83 -11.33 -16.81
N LEU A 171 12.75 -10.40 -15.85
CA LEU A 171 12.65 -8.97 -16.16
C LEU A 171 13.89 -8.46 -16.90
N PRO A 172 13.72 -7.45 -17.78
CA PRO A 172 14.85 -6.82 -18.47
C PRO A 172 15.98 -6.42 -17.52
N GLU A 173 17.22 -6.50 -17.97
CA GLU A 173 18.38 -6.19 -17.14
C GLU A 173 18.42 -4.73 -16.74
N GLU A 174 18.07 -3.85 -17.65
CA GLU A 174 18.05 -2.40 -17.43
C GLU A 174 16.63 -1.85 -17.55
N LEU A 175 16.06 -1.47 -16.41
CA LEU A 175 14.83 -0.69 -16.34
C LEU A 175 15.18 0.72 -15.89
N LEU A 176 14.99 1.70 -16.77
CA LEU A 176 15.27 3.11 -16.50
C LEU A 176 14.02 3.83 -15.98
N GLY A 177 14.25 4.91 -15.24
CA GLY A 177 13.19 5.82 -14.78
C GLY A 177 12.69 5.53 -13.38
N GLU A 178 11.56 6.14 -13.04
CA GLU A 178 10.85 5.96 -11.76
C GLU A 178 9.99 4.71 -11.82
N ILE A 179 10.06 3.89 -10.79
CA ILE A 179 9.41 2.58 -10.76
C ILE A 179 8.42 2.49 -9.60
N THR A 180 7.20 2.11 -9.94
CA THR A 180 6.16 1.69 -9.00
C THR A 180 5.89 0.21 -9.21
N VAL A 181 5.98 -0.58 -8.17
CA VAL A 181 5.71 -2.02 -8.21
C VAL A 181 4.36 -2.31 -7.58
N VAL A 182 3.57 -3.14 -8.24
CA VAL A 182 2.32 -3.70 -7.72
C VAL A 182 2.50 -5.22 -7.64
N VAL A 183 2.38 -5.76 -6.43
CA VAL A 183 2.35 -7.21 -6.17
C VAL A 183 0.94 -7.58 -5.79
N GLY A 184 0.37 -8.57 -6.46
CA GLY A 184 -0.99 -9.03 -6.25
C GLY A 184 -1.23 -9.61 -4.85
N PRO A 185 -2.49 -9.86 -4.49
CA PRO A 185 -2.83 -10.55 -3.26
C PRO A 185 -2.21 -11.97 -3.23
N PRO A 186 -2.09 -12.61 -2.07
CA PRO A 186 -1.71 -14.01 -2.00
C PRO A 186 -2.67 -14.86 -2.85
N GLU A 187 -2.15 -15.66 -3.78
CA GLU A 187 -2.99 -16.51 -4.64
C GLU A 187 -3.65 -17.64 -3.88
N HIS A 188 -3.00 -18.07 -2.83
CA HIS A 188 -3.53 -18.99 -1.85
C HIS A 188 -3.24 -18.39 -0.45
N ALA A 189 -4.17 -17.61 0.08
CA ALA A 189 -4.38 -17.72 1.49
C ALA A 189 -4.76 -19.19 1.68
N GLU A 190 -3.85 -20.05 2.17
CA GLU A 190 -4.20 -21.45 2.44
C GLU A 190 -5.51 -21.43 3.19
N ARG A 191 -6.55 -21.94 2.53
CA ARG A 191 -7.87 -22.05 3.15
C ARG A 191 -7.67 -22.90 4.38
N THR A 192 -8.07 -22.43 5.54
CA THR A 192 -7.96 -23.23 6.76
C THR A 192 -8.48 -24.63 6.48
N PRO A 193 -7.71 -25.69 6.76
CA PRO A 193 -8.14 -27.05 6.45
C PRO A 193 -9.53 -27.35 7.02
N LYS A 194 -10.37 -28.06 6.26
CA LYS A 194 -11.75 -28.39 6.66
C LYS A 194 -11.79 -29.02 8.06
N ALA A 195 -10.82 -29.85 8.38
CA ALA A 195 -10.72 -30.50 9.68
C ALA A 195 -10.49 -29.50 10.82
N GLU A 196 -9.66 -28.49 10.61
CA GLU A 196 -9.38 -27.47 11.61
C GLU A 196 -10.57 -26.53 11.79
N VAL A 197 -11.27 -26.18 10.71
CA VAL A 197 -12.52 -25.41 10.80
C VAL A 197 -13.59 -26.14 11.58
N LEU A 198 -13.75 -27.46 11.35
CA LEU A 198 -14.68 -28.30 12.11
C LEU A 198 -14.32 -28.34 13.58
N LEU A 199 -13.04 -28.51 13.91
CA LEU A 199 -12.57 -28.54 15.30
C LEU A 199 -12.93 -27.24 16.02
N LEU A 200 -12.57 -26.09 15.41
CA LEU A 200 -12.90 -24.77 15.95
C LEU A 200 -14.42 -24.56 16.09
N ALA A 201 -15.19 -25.01 15.11
CA ALA A 201 -16.63 -24.88 15.13
C ALA A 201 -17.30 -25.73 16.21
N ARG A 202 -16.79 -26.97 16.49
CA ARG A 202 -17.23 -27.81 17.59
C ARG A 202 -16.88 -27.21 18.96
N ASP A 203 -15.66 -26.68 19.11
CA ASP A 203 -15.22 -26.02 20.34
C ASP A 203 -16.10 -24.78 20.64
N GLU A 204 -16.42 -23.99 19.62
CA GLU A 204 -17.31 -22.83 19.75
C GLU A 204 -18.77 -23.22 20.03
N LEU A 205 -19.26 -24.33 19.47
CA LEU A 205 -20.57 -24.89 19.81
C LEU A 205 -20.64 -25.34 21.26
N ALA A 206 -19.60 -25.98 21.76
CA ALA A 206 -19.52 -26.45 23.16
C ALA A 206 -19.55 -25.27 24.15
N GLN A 207 -19.06 -24.07 23.75
CA GLN A 207 -19.17 -22.84 24.53
C GLN A 207 -20.57 -22.20 24.50
N GLY A 208 -21.45 -22.69 23.65
CA GLY A 208 -22.84 -22.26 23.50
C GLY A 208 -23.07 -21.26 22.37
N GLY A 209 -24.28 -21.25 21.87
CA GLY A 209 -24.72 -20.37 20.80
C GLY A 209 -25.48 -21.09 19.69
N LYS A 210 -26.23 -20.35 18.90
CA LYS A 210 -26.91 -20.92 17.73
C LYS A 210 -25.89 -21.17 16.60
N PRO A 211 -26.04 -22.25 15.78
CA PRO A 211 -25.09 -22.58 14.73
C PRO A 211 -24.72 -21.43 13.80
N ARG A 212 -25.66 -20.52 13.47
CA ARG A 212 -25.36 -19.31 12.70
C ARG A 212 -24.42 -18.31 13.40
N GLN A 213 -24.53 -18.19 14.72
CA GLN A 213 -23.68 -17.30 15.51
C GLN A 213 -22.26 -17.89 15.64
N VAL A 214 -22.19 -19.20 15.85
CA VAL A 214 -20.94 -19.95 15.84
C VAL A 214 -20.24 -19.81 14.50
N ALA A 215 -20.93 -20.06 13.39
CA ALA A 215 -20.36 -19.92 12.05
C ALA A 215 -19.76 -18.52 11.80
N ARG A 216 -20.37 -17.46 12.34
CA ARG A 216 -19.86 -16.08 12.22
C ARG A 216 -18.60 -15.88 13.07
N ARG A 217 -18.56 -16.38 14.30
CA ARG A 217 -17.34 -16.29 15.15
C ARG A 217 -16.17 -17.09 14.56
N VAL A 218 -16.45 -18.29 14.06
CA VAL A 218 -15.44 -19.12 13.40
C VAL A 218 -14.94 -18.47 12.11
N GLN A 219 -15.80 -17.81 11.35
CA GLN A 219 -15.40 -17.06 10.15
C GLN A 219 -14.32 -16.02 10.45
N ASP A 220 -14.40 -15.33 11.58
CA ASP A 220 -13.41 -14.34 11.99
C ASP A 220 -12.06 -14.97 12.41
N ALA A 221 -12.06 -16.26 12.76
CA ALA A 221 -10.89 -17.00 13.21
C ALA A 221 -10.21 -17.84 12.11
N VAL A 222 -10.89 -18.09 10.98
CA VAL A 222 -10.40 -18.95 9.90
C VAL A 222 -10.22 -18.18 8.59
N ARG A 223 -9.41 -18.71 7.68
CA ARG A 223 -9.14 -18.10 6.38
C ARG A 223 -9.86 -18.81 5.25
N GLY A 224 -10.39 -18.03 4.31
CA GLY A 224 -10.99 -18.57 3.08
C GLY A 224 -12.34 -19.26 3.24
N TRP A 225 -12.99 -19.12 4.40
CA TRP A 225 -14.31 -19.67 4.66
C TRP A 225 -15.32 -18.55 4.90
N SER A 226 -16.46 -18.64 4.24
CA SER A 226 -17.61 -17.78 4.53
C SER A 226 -18.45 -18.38 5.66
N GLY A 227 -19.17 -17.55 6.41
CA GLY A 227 -20.10 -18.03 7.44
C GLY A 227 -21.16 -18.99 6.89
N LYS A 228 -21.54 -18.85 5.61
CA LYS A 228 -22.46 -19.78 4.94
C LYS A 228 -21.86 -21.16 4.73
N GLU A 229 -20.60 -21.22 4.32
CA GLU A 229 -19.87 -22.50 4.13
C GLU A 229 -19.62 -23.20 5.48
N ILE A 230 -19.24 -22.44 6.52
CA ILE A 230 -19.04 -22.98 7.87
C ILE A 230 -20.36 -23.50 8.44
N TYR A 231 -21.46 -22.77 8.23
CA TYR A 231 -22.79 -23.22 8.65
C TYR A 231 -23.21 -24.50 7.93
N ALA A 232 -22.98 -24.60 6.62
CA ALA A 232 -23.24 -25.84 5.87
C ALA A 232 -22.39 -27.00 6.38
N LEU A 233 -21.11 -26.73 6.71
CA LEU A 233 -20.19 -27.73 7.24
C LEU A 233 -20.66 -28.29 8.59
N LEU A 234 -21.16 -27.45 9.49
CA LEU A 234 -21.75 -27.87 10.77
C LEU A 234 -22.99 -28.73 10.57
N ALA A 235 -23.87 -28.36 9.62
CA ALA A 235 -25.08 -29.13 9.32
C ALA A 235 -24.76 -30.51 8.71
N GLU A 236 -23.69 -30.66 7.92
CA GLU A 236 -23.18 -31.94 7.41
C GLU A 236 -22.62 -32.81 8.54
N ASP A 237 -21.92 -32.18 9.49
CA ASP A 237 -21.27 -32.86 10.60
C ASP A 237 -22.29 -33.47 11.58
N GLU A 238 -23.38 -32.75 11.91
CA GLU A 238 -24.48 -33.20 12.74
C GLU A 238 -25.21 -34.44 12.13
N GLN A 239 -25.19 -34.58 10.79
CA GLN A 239 -25.81 -35.74 10.11
C GLN A 239 -24.92 -36.97 10.06
N THR A 240 -23.63 -36.82 10.37
CA THR A 240 -22.61 -37.87 10.23
C THR A 240 -22.27 -38.54 11.56
N GLU A 241 -22.74 -38.04 12.71
CA GLU A 241 -22.61 -38.74 14.00
C GLU A 241 -23.72 -39.78 14.12
N PRO A 242 -23.40 -41.11 14.12
CA PRO A 242 -24.38 -42.14 14.37
C PRO A 242 -24.75 -42.15 15.86
N GLU A 243 -26.04 -42.36 16.15
CA GLU A 243 -26.60 -42.61 17.48
C GLU A 243 -25.85 -43.74 18.27
#